data_d7da58f0d87137fc320da6d3c0a45d7e
#
_entry.id   d7da58f0d87137fc320da6d3c0a45d7e
#
_cell.length_a   1.000
_cell.length_b   1.000
_cell.length_c   1.000
_cell.angle_alpha   90.00
_cell.angle_beta   90.00
_cell.angle_gamma   90.00
#
_symmetry.space_group_name_H-M   'P 1'
#
loop_
_entity.id
_entity.type
_entity.pdbx_description
1 polymer ?
#
loop_
_entity_poly.entity_id
_entity_poly.type
_entity_poly.pdbx_seq_one_letter_code
_entity_poly.pdbx_strand_id
1 'polypeptide(L)'
;MFKVAILQKRSINEQIDKNIETIIMAMEEASENHADILLLPECFITGYDLPMSYEKSIADNDIRIAKICENAKKYKIGVVLTAFTKGSKQPQNSAFVINKSGNILMKYSKVHTCDFADERDVESGKEFKVCDF
;
A
#
# COMPACT_ATOMS: atom_id res chain seq x y z
N MET A 1 -17.27 17.87 3.45
CA MET A 1 -15.91 17.91 4.09
C MET A 1 -15.26 16.57 3.80
N PHE A 2 -14.03 16.56 3.25
CA PHE A 2 -13.29 15.33 2.97
C PHE A 2 -12.71 14.77 4.28
N LYS A 3 -12.96 13.49 4.57
CA LYS A 3 -12.55 12.84 5.81
C LYS A 3 -11.50 11.75 5.53
N VAL A 4 -10.35 11.83 6.19
CA VAL A 4 -9.26 10.86 6.09
C VAL A 4 -9.22 10.02 7.35
N ALA A 5 -9.22 8.70 7.19
CA ALA A 5 -8.89 7.74 8.24
C ALA A 5 -7.41 7.34 8.14
N ILE A 6 -6.76 7.11 9.27
CA ILE A 6 -5.35 6.71 9.34
C ILE A 6 -5.27 5.44 10.18
N LEU A 7 -4.74 4.37 9.59
CA LEU A 7 -4.43 3.15 10.34
C LEU A 7 -3.12 3.32 11.11
N GLN A 8 -3.20 3.28 12.43
CA GLN A 8 -2.02 3.28 13.31
C GLN A 8 -1.84 1.89 13.93
N LYS A 9 -1.36 0.94 13.12
CA LYS A 9 -1.10 -0.44 13.52
C LYS A 9 0.23 -0.91 12.98
N ARG A 10 0.85 -1.85 13.66
CA ARG A 10 2.06 -2.52 13.17
C ARG A 10 1.64 -3.64 12.20
N SER A 11 2.29 -3.71 11.04
CA SER A 11 2.22 -4.87 10.16
C SER A 11 2.98 -6.05 10.75
N ILE A 12 2.62 -7.25 10.33
CA ILE A 12 3.33 -8.48 10.72
C ILE A 12 4.23 -8.89 9.55
N ASN A 13 5.53 -8.89 9.79
CA ASN A 13 6.52 -9.23 8.77
C ASN A 13 6.24 -10.61 8.18
N GLU A 14 6.33 -10.74 6.86
CA GLU A 14 6.13 -11.96 6.08
C GLU A 14 4.73 -12.61 6.21
N GLN A 15 3.78 -12.01 6.94
CA GLN A 15 2.41 -12.52 7.06
C GLN A 15 1.43 -11.68 6.24
N ILE A 16 1.64 -11.67 4.95
CA ILE A 16 0.90 -10.82 4.00
C ILE A 16 -0.61 -11.01 4.13
N ASP A 17 -1.11 -12.24 4.22
CA ASP A 17 -2.55 -12.50 4.29
C ASP A 17 -3.19 -11.92 5.56
N LYS A 18 -2.52 -12.01 6.70
CA LYS A 18 -2.98 -11.38 7.95
C LYS A 18 -2.96 -9.84 7.87
N ASN A 19 -1.96 -9.29 7.20
CA ASN A 19 -1.90 -7.85 6.97
C ASN A 19 -3.06 -7.40 6.07
N ILE A 20 -3.38 -8.17 5.02
CA ILE A 20 -4.55 -7.92 4.15
C ILE A 20 -5.86 -7.99 4.95
N GLU A 21 -6.04 -8.98 5.80
CA GLU A 21 -7.22 -9.07 6.68
C GLU A 21 -7.35 -7.83 7.58
N THR A 22 -6.23 -7.38 8.17
CA THR A 22 -6.18 -6.16 8.99
C THR A 22 -6.58 -4.92 8.19
N ILE A 23 -6.12 -4.80 6.94
CA ILE A 23 -6.48 -3.69 6.05
C ILE A 23 -7.98 -3.72 5.77
N ILE A 24 -8.54 -4.88 5.43
CA ILE A 24 -9.97 -5.01 5.09
C ILE A 24 -10.84 -4.63 6.29
N MET A 25 -10.50 -5.08 7.50
CA MET A 25 -11.21 -4.68 8.73
C MET A 25 -11.14 -3.16 8.97
N ALA A 26 -9.98 -2.57 8.75
CA ALA A 26 -9.81 -1.12 8.89
C ALA A 26 -10.59 -0.33 7.82
N MET A 27 -10.70 -0.86 6.59
CA MET A 27 -11.54 -0.26 5.54
C MET A 27 -13.02 -0.28 5.91
N GLU A 28 -13.52 -1.39 6.47
CA GLU A 28 -14.89 -1.51 6.97
C GLU A 28 -15.16 -0.49 8.07
N GLU A 29 -14.34 -0.46 9.11
CA GLU A 29 -14.45 0.48 10.23
C GLU A 29 -14.38 1.95 9.76
N ALA A 30 -13.45 2.28 8.87
CA ALA A 30 -13.31 3.63 8.33
C ALA A 30 -14.54 4.05 7.50
N SER A 31 -15.11 3.12 6.72
CA SER A 31 -16.34 3.35 5.96
C SER A 31 -17.55 3.58 6.87
N GLU A 32 -17.71 2.77 7.92
CA GLU A 32 -18.78 2.95 8.92
C GLU A 32 -18.69 4.32 9.61
N ASN A 33 -17.49 4.84 9.77
CA ASN A 33 -17.23 6.18 10.30
C ASN A 33 -17.23 7.29 9.23
N HIS A 34 -17.72 6.99 8.01
CA HIS A 34 -17.88 7.94 6.92
C HIS A 34 -16.58 8.61 6.48
N ALA A 35 -15.47 7.88 6.49
CA ALA A 35 -14.23 8.34 5.89
C ALA A 35 -14.27 8.19 4.36
N ASP A 36 -13.61 9.11 3.66
CA ASP A 36 -13.50 9.06 2.19
C ASP A 36 -12.34 8.20 1.74
N ILE A 37 -11.28 8.15 2.55
CA ILE A 37 -10.04 7.41 2.26
C ILE A 37 -9.38 6.90 3.54
N LEU A 38 -8.80 5.71 3.48
CA LEU A 38 -7.94 5.11 4.50
C LEU A 38 -6.47 5.20 4.08
N LEU A 39 -5.63 5.77 4.95
CA LEU A 39 -4.18 5.78 4.79
C LEU A 39 -3.55 4.68 5.63
N LEU A 40 -2.63 3.93 5.05
CA LEU A 40 -1.87 2.88 5.72
C LEU A 40 -0.44 3.34 6.07
N PRO A 41 0.19 2.75 7.09
CA PRO A 41 1.62 2.88 7.32
C PRO A 41 2.44 2.40 6.13
N GLU A 42 3.71 2.82 6.08
CA GLU A 42 4.67 2.43 5.05
C GLU A 42 4.79 0.89 4.95
N CYS A 43 4.79 0.37 3.71
CA CYS A 43 4.97 -1.05 3.38
C CYS A 43 4.07 -2.03 4.16
N PHE A 44 2.83 -1.64 4.46
CA PHE A 44 1.98 -2.38 5.40
C PHE A 44 1.66 -3.82 4.94
N ILE A 45 1.49 -4.07 3.63
CA ILE A 45 1.19 -5.42 3.12
C ILE A 45 2.32 -6.39 3.43
N THR A 46 3.56 -6.01 3.08
CA THR A 46 4.74 -6.87 3.19
C THR A 46 5.38 -6.83 4.58
N GLY A 47 5.11 -5.80 5.34
CA GLY A 47 5.91 -5.37 6.47
C GLY A 47 7.12 -4.54 6.01
N TYR A 48 7.62 -3.67 6.89
CA TYR A 48 8.88 -2.96 6.71
C TYR A 48 9.99 -3.76 7.40
N ASP A 49 10.43 -4.82 6.74
CA ASP A 49 11.49 -5.72 7.22
C ASP A 49 12.62 -5.75 6.20
N LEU A 50 13.76 -5.24 6.57
CA LEU A 50 14.91 -5.08 5.70
C LEU A 50 16.11 -5.96 6.15
N PRO A 51 16.88 -6.49 5.22
CA PRO A 51 16.79 -6.30 3.77
C PRO A 51 15.59 -7.02 3.14
N MET A 52 14.85 -6.31 2.27
CA MET A 52 13.76 -6.90 1.52
C MET A 52 14.30 -7.53 0.22
N SER A 53 14.06 -8.81 0.01
CA SER A 53 14.44 -9.45 -1.24
C SER A 53 13.41 -9.24 -2.35
N TYR A 54 13.87 -9.31 -3.60
CA TYR A 54 13.00 -9.21 -4.77
C TYR A 54 11.91 -10.31 -4.78
N GLU A 55 12.24 -11.51 -4.30
CA GLU A 55 11.32 -12.65 -4.26
C GLU A 55 10.19 -12.45 -3.24
N LYS A 56 10.48 -11.78 -2.11
CA LYS A 56 9.50 -11.47 -1.06
C LYS A 56 8.62 -10.26 -1.40
N SER A 57 9.03 -9.42 -2.35
CA SER A 57 8.22 -8.30 -2.82
C SER A 57 7.06 -8.77 -3.70
N ILE A 58 5.96 -8.03 -3.73
CA ILE A 58 4.76 -8.40 -4.49
C ILE A 58 4.76 -7.77 -5.88
N ALA A 59 4.15 -8.45 -6.84
CA ALA A 59 3.95 -7.90 -8.18
C ALA A 59 2.82 -6.84 -8.17
N ASP A 60 2.85 -5.90 -9.11
CA ASP A 60 1.82 -4.86 -9.23
C ASP A 60 0.42 -5.44 -9.54
N ASN A 61 0.37 -6.62 -10.15
CA ASN A 61 -0.86 -7.36 -10.45
C ASN A 61 -1.12 -8.51 -9.45
N ASP A 62 -0.57 -8.45 -8.25
CA ASP A 62 -0.79 -9.46 -7.22
C ASP A 62 -2.29 -9.56 -6.88
N ILE A 63 -2.77 -10.79 -6.76
CA ILE A 63 -4.19 -11.07 -6.46
C ILE A 63 -4.66 -10.41 -5.15
N ARG A 64 -3.75 -10.16 -4.21
CA ARG A 64 -4.04 -9.50 -2.94
C ARG A 64 -4.34 -8.01 -3.13
N ILE A 65 -3.70 -7.35 -4.11
CA ILE A 65 -4.06 -5.97 -4.49
C ILE A 65 -5.47 -5.95 -5.09
N ALA A 66 -5.80 -6.90 -5.97
CA ALA A 66 -7.14 -7.04 -6.52
C ALA A 66 -8.20 -7.24 -5.42
N LYS A 67 -7.90 -8.06 -4.40
CA LYS A 67 -8.79 -8.25 -3.24
C LYS A 67 -9.04 -6.93 -2.49
N ILE A 68 -8.04 -6.07 -2.34
CA ILE A 68 -8.23 -4.73 -1.73
C ILE A 68 -9.09 -3.85 -2.63
N CYS A 69 -8.89 -3.86 -3.95
CA CYS A 69 -9.71 -3.13 -4.91
C CYS A 69 -11.21 -3.53 -4.81
N GLU A 70 -11.48 -4.83 -4.71
CA GLU A 70 -12.86 -5.35 -4.51
C GLU A 70 -13.47 -4.86 -3.19
N ASN A 71 -12.69 -4.85 -2.11
CA ASN A 71 -13.15 -4.35 -0.82
C ASN A 71 -13.30 -2.81 -0.79
N ALA A 72 -12.46 -2.06 -1.51
CA ALA A 72 -12.64 -0.62 -1.71
C ALA A 72 -14.00 -0.31 -2.35
N LYS A 73 -14.36 -1.07 -3.38
CA LYS A 73 -15.68 -0.98 -4.03
C LYS A 73 -16.82 -1.41 -3.10
N LYS A 74 -16.65 -2.53 -2.38
CA LYS A 74 -17.66 -3.07 -1.45
C LYS A 74 -18.01 -2.07 -0.35
N TYR A 75 -16.99 -1.51 0.30
CA TYR A 75 -17.14 -0.57 1.42
C TYR A 75 -17.25 0.89 0.95
N LYS A 76 -17.14 1.19 -0.34
CA LYS A 76 -17.19 2.53 -0.93
C LYS A 76 -16.20 3.52 -0.29
N ILE A 77 -15.00 3.04 -0.01
CA ILE A 77 -13.91 3.81 0.59
C ILE A 77 -12.66 3.73 -0.28
N GLY A 78 -11.95 4.86 -0.42
CA GLY A 78 -10.63 4.82 -1.03
C GLY A 78 -9.56 4.30 -0.07
N VAL A 79 -8.43 3.89 -0.59
CA VAL A 79 -7.30 3.45 0.23
C VAL A 79 -5.97 3.80 -0.42
N VAL A 80 -5.03 4.29 0.39
CA VAL A 80 -3.62 4.36 0.01
C VAL A 80 -2.94 3.10 0.53
N LEU A 81 -2.77 2.15 -0.36
CA LEU A 81 -2.23 0.82 -0.09
C LEU A 81 -0.71 0.84 -0.24
N THR A 82 0.03 0.27 0.69
CA THR A 82 1.49 0.35 0.74
C THR A 82 2.14 -1.03 0.82
N ALA A 83 3.23 -1.22 0.07
CA ALA A 83 3.96 -2.48 0.02
C ALA A 83 5.39 -2.30 -0.54
N PHE A 84 6.26 -3.25 -0.27
CA PHE A 84 7.39 -3.49 -1.17
C PHE A 84 6.89 -4.21 -2.42
N THR A 85 7.13 -3.61 -3.59
CA THR A 85 6.73 -4.15 -4.90
C THR A 85 7.95 -4.53 -5.73
N LYS A 86 7.76 -5.38 -6.72
CA LYS A 86 8.82 -5.72 -7.67
C LYS A 86 9.15 -4.53 -8.56
N GLY A 87 10.39 -4.04 -8.46
CA GLY A 87 10.96 -3.08 -9.39
C GLY A 87 11.58 -3.75 -10.60
N SER A 88 12.50 -3.08 -11.28
CA SER A 88 13.16 -3.65 -12.46
C SER A 88 14.22 -4.71 -12.10
N LYS A 89 14.92 -4.56 -10.99
CA LYS A 89 15.96 -5.46 -10.48
C LYS A 89 15.89 -5.68 -8.98
N GLN A 90 15.41 -4.70 -8.26
CA GLN A 90 15.32 -4.67 -6.81
C GLN A 90 13.87 -4.34 -6.39
N PRO A 91 13.49 -4.62 -5.13
CA PRO A 91 12.19 -4.17 -4.62
C PRO A 91 12.09 -2.65 -4.63
N GLN A 92 10.87 -2.14 -4.80
CA GLN A 92 10.53 -0.72 -4.66
C GLN A 92 9.60 -0.54 -3.45
N ASN A 93 9.81 0.52 -2.70
CA ASN A 93 8.88 0.96 -1.67
C ASN A 93 7.76 1.75 -2.35
N SER A 94 6.55 1.19 -2.40
CA SER A 94 5.49 1.69 -3.26
C SER A 94 4.17 1.93 -2.52
N ALA A 95 3.38 2.85 -3.08
CA ALA A 95 2.01 3.11 -2.68
C ALA A 95 1.08 3.05 -3.89
N PHE A 96 -0.12 2.52 -3.70
CA PHE A 96 -1.20 2.53 -4.68
C PHE A 96 -2.33 3.39 -4.15
N VAL A 97 -2.80 4.34 -4.93
CA VAL A 97 -4.02 5.08 -4.65
C VAL A 97 -5.18 4.38 -5.32
N ILE A 98 -6.10 3.86 -4.53
CA ILE A 98 -7.28 3.12 -4.99
C ILE A 98 -8.51 3.93 -4.59
N ASN A 99 -9.39 4.22 -5.55
CA ASN A 99 -10.61 4.97 -5.29
C ASN A 99 -11.74 4.08 -4.75
N LYS A 100 -12.82 4.70 -4.31
CA LYS A 100 -14.02 4.02 -3.79
C LYS A 100 -14.79 3.14 -4.79
N SER A 101 -14.42 3.18 -6.07
CA SER A 101 -14.93 2.27 -7.09
C SER A 101 -14.03 1.05 -7.30
N GLY A 102 -12.92 0.96 -6.57
CA GLY A 102 -11.96 -0.12 -6.65
C GLY A 102 -10.95 0.02 -7.81
N ASN A 103 -10.84 1.21 -8.40
CA ASN A 103 -9.87 1.46 -9.47
C ASN A 103 -8.55 1.96 -8.88
N ILE A 104 -7.44 1.42 -9.35
CA ILE A 104 -6.10 1.95 -9.05
C ILE A 104 -5.92 3.22 -9.90
N LEU A 105 -5.85 4.37 -9.25
CA LEU A 105 -5.65 5.66 -9.90
C LEU A 105 -4.16 5.94 -10.15
N MET A 106 -3.30 5.49 -9.24
CA MET A 106 -1.88 5.76 -9.30
C MET A 106 -1.09 4.66 -8.56
N LYS A 107 0.07 4.31 -9.11
CA LYS A 107 1.18 3.70 -8.36
C LYS A 107 2.30 4.73 -8.25
N TYR A 108 2.79 4.94 -7.06
CA TYR A 108 3.98 5.74 -6.75
C TYR A 108 5.04 4.84 -6.13
N SER A 109 6.27 4.97 -6.56
CA SER A 109 7.43 4.35 -5.92
C SER A 109 8.31 5.45 -5.30
N LYS A 110 8.71 5.25 -4.05
CA LYS A 110 9.53 6.20 -3.26
C LYS A 110 10.77 6.62 -4.03
N VAL A 111 10.90 7.92 -4.30
CA VAL A 111 12.01 8.48 -5.09
C VAL A 111 13.28 8.61 -4.24
N HIS A 112 13.14 9.11 -3.01
CA HIS A 112 14.26 9.28 -2.08
C HIS A 112 14.28 8.14 -1.08
N THR A 113 14.95 7.05 -1.43
CA THR A 113 15.18 5.91 -0.53
C THR A 113 16.27 6.25 0.50
N CYS A 114 16.26 5.55 1.63
CA CYS A 114 17.32 5.65 2.65
C CYS A 114 18.50 4.73 2.27
N ASP A 115 19.09 4.96 1.09
CA ASP A 115 20.18 4.16 0.52
C ASP A 115 21.47 4.18 1.34
N PHE A 116 21.65 5.22 2.16
CA PHE A 116 22.76 5.33 3.12
C PHE A 116 22.56 4.49 4.40
N ALA A 117 21.38 3.89 4.59
CA ALA A 117 21.02 3.12 5.79
C ALA A 117 20.39 1.77 5.40
N ASP A 118 19.10 1.61 5.68
CA ASP A 118 18.43 0.32 5.63
C ASP A 118 17.90 -0.04 4.22
N GLU A 119 17.64 0.93 3.36
CA GLU A 119 17.08 0.73 2.01
C GLU A 119 18.13 0.66 0.88
N ARG A 120 19.36 0.15 1.17
CA ARG A 120 20.44 0.04 0.16
C ARG A 120 20.04 -0.83 -1.05
N ASP A 121 19.22 -1.85 -0.79
CA ASP A 121 18.78 -2.81 -1.81
C ASP A 121 17.36 -2.50 -2.31
N VAL A 122 16.87 -1.27 -2.06
CA VAL A 122 15.57 -0.78 -2.53
C VAL A 122 15.77 0.13 -3.73
N GLU A 123 15.14 -0.22 -4.85
CA GLU A 123 15.20 0.56 -6.09
C GLU A 123 14.37 1.84 -5.96
N SER A 124 15.01 3.00 -6.16
CA SER A 124 14.35 4.30 -6.13
C SER A 124 13.35 4.47 -7.28
N GLY A 125 12.23 5.11 -7.00
CA GLY A 125 11.32 5.61 -8.04
C GLY A 125 11.97 6.73 -8.86
N LYS A 126 11.39 7.01 -10.04
CA LYS A 126 11.99 7.95 -11.00
C LYS A 126 11.24 9.28 -11.10
N GLU A 127 10.05 9.37 -10.55
CA GLU A 127 9.18 10.53 -10.74
C GLU A 127 8.26 10.77 -9.53
N PHE A 128 7.95 12.03 -9.30
CA PHE A 128 6.87 12.41 -8.39
C PHE A 128 5.55 12.39 -9.16
N LYS A 129 4.50 11.91 -8.51
CA LYS A 129 3.17 11.75 -9.11
C LYS A 129 2.10 12.40 -8.27
N VAL A 130 1.07 12.87 -8.95
CA VAL A 130 -0.20 13.29 -8.36
C VAL A 130 -1.34 12.65 -9.16
N CYS A 131 -2.50 12.47 -8.52
CA CYS A 131 -3.72 12.02 -9.20
C CYS A 131 -4.92 12.73 -8.60
N ASP A 132 -5.97 12.89 -9.40
CA ASP A 132 -7.28 13.29 -8.90
C ASP A 132 -7.95 12.09 -8.21
N PHE A 133 -8.62 12.36 -7.08
CA PHE A 133 -9.24 11.32 -6.25
C PHE A 133 -10.76 11.54 -6.12
#